data_14d83269e8140a30e2890e189545a18a
#
_entry.id   14d83269e8140a30e2890e189545a18a
#
_cell.length_a   1.000
_cell.length_b   1.000
_cell.length_c   1.000
_cell.angle_alpha   90.00
_cell.angle_beta   90.00
_cell.angle_gamma   90.00
#
_symmetry.space_group_name_H-M   'P 1'
#
loop_
_entity.id
_entity.type
_entity.pdbx_description
1 polymer ?
#
loop_
_entity_poly.entity_id
_entity_poly.type
_entity_poly.pdbx_seq_one_letter_code
_entity_poly.pdbx_strand_id
1 'polypeptide(L)'
;MKRDIAYLFTLLFLLAISPLLFSIAAQTTKIGVISDLHYAHPSIIGEKGEALSNYLKKDRKLILESEALLLKTVSLLIDENVNIVLIPGDLSKDGEKISHQGVADILQPLLSKGVKILVIPGNHDIDNPEAVRYEGSYISQVESVTPKEFSEIYKEFGYGEAISLDSFSLSYVSEPVDGLRVICIDDCRYYDNTFISRGDKEDKYITAGRIKPETLKWIKTEIQVAKLLGKDVIGMMHHNVVEHFDYQSIFMSPYIVEDFKNVQKLFLEEGLSAVFTGHFHATDISAVNDETGNSLYDIETGSIVTYPCPYRIVDYNDGTLSIKTKYIQEINYPLGDSIDFQTYAREQLQTGIHEMIVSMIHAYYDYLPGYIPTWAKSFIKFPEEDKFTTMILDHLYPPLVEMIPAHYCGNEPDVIDYQIKKENMINGIDDFIDDFADQSITSFTEMSKKYIKNTEIIRQLNSAVISIWDDTNYNDQINDLDLVIYSTSERTNK
;
A
#
# COMPACT_ATOMS: atom_id res chain seq x y z
N MET A 1 -47.43 -56.77 -20.15
CA MET A 1 -46.42 -56.51 -21.23
C MET A 1 -46.42 -55.08 -21.80
N LYS A 2 -47.53 -54.50 -22.29
CA LYS A 2 -47.48 -53.11 -22.82
C LYS A 2 -47.30 -52.02 -21.73
N ARG A 3 -47.81 -52.25 -20.52
CA ARG A 3 -47.65 -51.33 -19.39
C ARG A 3 -46.22 -51.34 -18.77
N ASP A 4 -45.59 -52.48 -18.78
CA ASP A 4 -44.26 -52.68 -18.19
C ASP A 4 -43.16 -52.06 -19.08
N ILE A 5 -43.37 -52.06 -20.38
CA ILE A 5 -42.46 -51.41 -21.36
C ILE A 5 -42.55 -49.91 -21.26
N ALA A 6 -43.74 -49.31 -21.01
CA ALA A 6 -43.88 -47.88 -20.79
C ALA A 6 -43.19 -47.41 -19.53
N TYR A 7 -43.23 -48.14 -18.42
CA TYR A 7 -42.51 -47.87 -17.18
C TYR A 7 -40.99 -47.95 -17.35
N LEU A 8 -40.51 -48.93 -18.12
CA LEU A 8 -39.10 -49.09 -18.45
C LEU A 8 -38.56 -47.91 -19.29
N PHE A 9 -39.33 -47.45 -20.26
CA PHE A 9 -38.97 -46.27 -21.04
C PHE A 9 -38.99 -44.96 -20.24
N THR A 10 -39.96 -44.79 -19.32
CA THR A 10 -40.02 -43.65 -18.44
C THR A 10 -38.86 -43.63 -17.45
N LEU A 11 -38.47 -44.81 -16.91
CA LEU A 11 -37.33 -44.95 -16.01
C LEU A 11 -35.98 -44.68 -16.72
N LEU A 12 -35.83 -45.20 -17.96
CA LEU A 12 -34.67 -44.96 -18.80
C LEU A 12 -34.58 -43.51 -19.23
N PHE A 13 -35.69 -42.80 -19.46
CA PHE A 13 -35.72 -41.37 -19.78
C PHE A 13 -35.39 -40.53 -18.55
N LEU A 14 -35.84 -40.91 -17.36
CA LEU A 14 -35.47 -40.26 -16.08
C LEU A 14 -34.00 -40.53 -15.72
N LEU A 15 -33.46 -41.71 -16.02
CA LEU A 15 -32.04 -42.02 -15.84
C LEU A 15 -31.12 -41.37 -16.90
N ALA A 16 -31.63 -41.06 -18.08
CA ALA A 16 -30.90 -40.33 -19.10
C ALA A 16 -30.87 -38.79 -18.89
N ILE A 17 -31.78 -38.26 -18.05
CA ILE A 17 -31.81 -36.82 -17.67
C ILE A 17 -30.99 -36.57 -16.40
N SER A 18 -30.68 -37.60 -15.60
CA SER A 18 -29.95 -37.46 -14.32
C SER A 18 -28.42 -37.18 -14.40
N PRO A 19 -27.71 -37.34 -15.54
CA PRO A 19 -26.29 -36.98 -15.57
C PRO A 19 -25.98 -35.55 -16.04
N LEU A 20 -26.97 -34.68 -16.24
CA LEU A 20 -26.75 -33.30 -16.68
C LEU A 20 -26.84 -32.25 -15.54
N LEU A 21 -26.89 -32.71 -14.31
CA LEU A 21 -26.41 -31.94 -13.18
C LEU A 21 -24.87 -32.11 -13.13
N PHE A 22 -24.16 -31.68 -14.16
CA PHE A 22 -22.80 -31.23 -13.95
C PHE A 22 -22.92 -30.13 -12.91
N SER A 23 -22.55 -30.44 -11.68
CA SER A 23 -22.02 -29.44 -10.79
C SER A 23 -20.88 -28.78 -11.59
N ILE A 24 -21.14 -27.66 -12.23
CA ILE A 24 -20.09 -26.74 -12.64
C ILE A 24 -19.47 -26.40 -11.28
N ALA A 25 -18.38 -27.08 -10.93
CA ALA A 25 -17.56 -26.67 -9.82
C ALA A 25 -17.30 -25.18 -10.09
N ALA A 26 -17.72 -24.31 -9.18
CA ALA A 26 -17.51 -22.88 -9.34
C ALA A 26 -16.03 -22.71 -9.65
N GLN A 27 -15.73 -22.17 -10.82
CA GLN A 27 -14.35 -22.05 -11.25
C GLN A 27 -13.72 -20.98 -10.36
N THR A 28 -12.79 -21.38 -9.51
CA THR A 28 -12.03 -20.45 -8.68
C THR A 28 -11.37 -19.40 -9.55
N THR A 29 -11.68 -18.14 -9.33
CA THR A 29 -11.02 -17.01 -10.02
C THR A 29 -9.78 -16.63 -9.24
N LYS A 30 -8.63 -16.62 -9.90
CA LYS A 30 -7.37 -16.27 -9.26
C LYS A 30 -7.03 -14.82 -9.58
N ILE A 31 -6.83 -14.02 -8.52
CA ILE A 31 -6.49 -12.60 -8.59
C ILE A 31 -5.05 -12.42 -8.12
N GLY A 32 -4.20 -11.78 -8.93
CA GLY A 32 -2.90 -11.29 -8.51
C GLY A 32 -3.04 -9.86 -8.02
N VAL A 33 -2.36 -9.51 -6.92
CA VAL A 33 -2.27 -8.12 -6.45
C VAL A 33 -0.81 -7.74 -6.35
N ILE A 34 -0.45 -6.64 -6.99
CA ILE A 34 0.89 -6.03 -6.95
C ILE A 34 0.71 -4.53 -6.76
N SER A 35 1.53 -3.90 -5.95
CA SER A 35 1.40 -2.47 -5.64
C SER A 35 2.72 -1.73 -5.75
N ASP A 36 2.63 -0.41 -5.91
CA ASP A 36 3.78 0.49 -5.76
C ASP A 36 4.96 0.03 -6.62
N LEU A 37 4.73 -0.02 -7.94
CA LEU A 37 5.70 -0.48 -8.92
C LEU A 37 6.88 0.48 -9.03
N HIS A 38 6.65 1.78 -8.84
CA HIS A 38 7.60 2.87 -8.97
C HIS A 38 8.58 2.66 -10.13
N TYR A 39 8.04 2.19 -11.24
CA TYR A 39 8.85 1.87 -12.41
C TYR A 39 9.56 3.12 -12.96
N ALA A 40 10.86 3.04 -13.02
CA ALA A 40 11.73 4.05 -13.61
C ALA A 40 12.19 3.57 -14.99
N HIS A 41 11.66 4.17 -16.06
CA HIS A 41 12.11 3.82 -17.40
C HIS A 41 13.62 4.07 -17.57
N PRO A 42 14.40 3.14 -18.16
CA PRO A 42 15.88 3.30 -18.27
C PRO A 42 16.33 4.62 -18.87
N SER A 43 15.54 5.26 -19.73
CA SER A 43 15.88 6.55 -20.33
C SER A 43 15.86 7.73 -19.34
N ILE A 44 15.10 7.65 -18.23
CA ILE A 44 15.11 8.71 -17.21
C ILE A 44 16.27 8.55 -16.22
N ILE A 45 16.79 7.33 -16.07
CA ILE A 45 18.01 7.05 -15.28
C ILE A 45 19.25 7.69 -15.95
N GLY A 46 19.28 7.76 -17.28
CA GLY A 46 20.29 8.46 -18.06
C GLY A 46 21.72 8.02 -17.79
N GLU A 47 22.64 8.97 -17.85
CA GLU A 47 24.05 8.74 -17.52
C GLU A 47 24.22 8.69 -15.99
N LYS A 48 24.82 7.60 -15.48
CA LYS A 48 25.14 7.47 -14.05
C LYS A 48 26.07 8.60 -13.61
N GLY A 49 25.65 9.36 -12.60
CA GLY A 49 26.41 10.50 -12.12
C GLY A 49 25.97 10.93 -10.72
N GLU A 50 26.44 12.10 -10.32
CA GLU A 50 26.21 12.63 -8.98
C GLU A 50 24.72 12.87 -8.68
N ALA A 51 23.95 13.38 -9.65
CA ALA A 51 22.53 13.66 -9.46
C ALA A 51 21.74 12.39 -9.13
N LEU A 52 21.91 11.33 -9.91
CA LEU A 52 21.29 10.03 -9.65
C LEU A 52 21.78 9.41 -8.35
N SER A 53 23.09 9.47 -8.08
CA SER A 53 23.67 8.93 -6.84
C SER A 53 23.10 9.60 -5.59
N ASN A 54 22.91 10.93 -5.64
CA ASN A 54 22.33 11.70 -4.54
C ASN A 54 20.84 11.38 -4.33
N TYR A 55 20.10 11.10 -5.41
CA TYR A 55 18.71 10.63 -5.32
C TYR A 55 18.65 9.23 -4.67
N LEU A 56 19.39 8.26 -5.22
CA LEU A 56 19.35 6.86 -4.75
C LEU A 56 19.79 6.68 -3.29
N LYS A 57 20.72 7.52 -2.80
CA LYS A 57 21.12 7.48 -1.37
C LYS A 57 19.97 7.81 -0.42
N LYS A 58 19.01 8.63 -0.86
CA LYS A 58 17.88 9.08 -0.04
C LYS A 58 16.62 8.23 -0.24
N ASP A 59 16.64 7.30 -1.18
CA ASP A 59 15.50 6.44 -1.50
C ASP A 59 15.73 5.03 -0.96
N ARG A 60 14.68 4.44 -0.34
CA ARG A 60 14.68 3.07 0.15
C ARG A 60 14.23 2.05 -0.90
N LYS A 61 13.81 2.53 -2.06
CA LYS A 61 13.26 1.72 -3.15
C LYS A 61 14.36 1.21 -4.09
N LEU A 62 14.15 0.04 -4.64
CA LEU A 62 14.99 -0.60 -5.66
C LEU A 62 14.69 -0.01 -7.06
N ILE A 63 14.95 1.30 -7.22
CA ILE A 63 14.60 2.06 -8.43
C ILE A 63 15.35 1.57 -9.66
N LEU A 64 16.63 1.24 -9.53
CA LEU A 64 17.44 0.73 -10.65
C LEU A 64 17.02 -0.68 -11.09
N GLU A 65 16.47 -1.45 -10.19
CA GLU A 65 16.01 -2.83 -10.36
C GLU A 65 14.53 -2.90 -10.79
N SER A 66 13.81 -1.76 -10.82
CA SER A 66 12.36 -1.70 -11.01
C SER A 66 11.88 -2.40 -12.29
N GLU A 67 12.64 -2.29 -13.40
CA GLU A 67 12.32 -3.00 -14.65
C GLU A 67 12.45 -4.52 -14.48
N ALA A 68 13.56 -4.98 -13.88
CA ALA A 68 13.79 -6.41 -13.67
C ALA A 68 12.77 -7.01 -12.69
N LEU A 69 12.37 -6.25 -11.67
CA LEU A 69 11.34 -6.61 -10.71
C LEU A 69 9.97 -6.74 -11.38
N LEU A 70 9.56 -5.74 -12.16
CA LEU A 70 8.26 -5.77 -12.84
C LEU A 70 8.20 -6.91 -13.88
N LEU A 71 9.27 -7.13 -14.66
CA LEU A 71 9.37 -8.25 -15.60
C LEU A 71 9.27 -9.61 -14.87
N LYS A 72 9.97 -9.77 -13.74
CA LYS A 72 9.89 -10.98 -12.92
C LYS A 72 8.49 -11.18 -12.37
N THR A 73 7.85 -10.13 -11.86
CA THR A 73 6.49 -10.17 -11.32
C THR A 73 5.48 -10.60 -12.39
N VAL A 74 5.56 -10.06 -13.60
CA VAL A 74 4.72 -10.49 -14.73
C VAL A 74 4.90 -11.99 -15.02
N SER A 75 6.15 -12.49 -15.01
CA SER A 75 6.42 -13.92 -15.18
C SER A 75 5.78 -14.77 -14.08
N LEU A 76 5.92 -14.35 -12.80
CA LEU A 76 5.34 -15.05 -11.65
C LEU A 76 3.81 -15.09 -11.72
N LEU A 77 3.15 -13.99 -12.09
CA LEU A 77 1.70 -13.93 -12.24
C LEU A 77 1.21 -14.83 -13.38
N ILE A 78 1.98 -14.94 -14.47
CA ILE A 78 1.71 -15.88 -15.56
C ILE A 78 1.82 -17.33 -15.08
N ASP A 79 2.86 -17.66 -14.32
CA ASP A 79 3.07 -19.02 -13.79
C ASP A 79 1.99 -19.41 -12.76
N GLU A 80 1.48 -18.44 -12.00
CA GLU A 80 0.34 -18.61 -11.09
C GLU A 80 -0.99 -18.79 -11.84
N ASN A 81 -1.06 -18.54 -13.13
CA ASN A 81 -2.26 -18.58 -13.94
C ASN A 81 -3.37 -17.67 -13.42
N VAL A 82 -3.04 -16.43 -13.09
CA VAL A 82 -4.03 -15.44 -12.62
C VAL A 82 -5.02 -15.08 -13.72
N ASN A 83 -6.27 -14.80 -13.33
CA ASN A 83 -7.33 -14.35 -14.23
C ASN A 83 -7.45 -12.82 -14.23
N ILE A 84 -7.15 -12.21 -13.08
CA ILE A 84 -7.27 -10.78 -12.82
C ILE A 84 -5.97 -10.31 -12.17
N VAL A 85 -5.55 -9.08 -12.45
CA VAL A 85 -4.48 -8.38 -11.71
C VAL A 85 -5.04 -7.04 -11.22
N LEU A 86 -4.85 -6.76 -9.93
CA LEU A 86 -5.14 -5.48 -9.30
C LEU A 86 -3.83 -4.74 -9.04
N ILE A 87 -3.78 -3.45 -9.39
CA ILE A 87 -2.61 -2.59 -9.14
C ILE A 87 -3.09 -1.29 -8.48
N PRO A 88 -3.05 -1.21 -7.14
CA PRO A 88 -3.56 -0.08 -6.37
C PRO A 88 -2.62 1.14 -6.34
N GLY A 89 -2.09 1.55 -7.50
CA GLY A 89 -1.38 2.82 -7.66
C GLY A 89 0.14 2.76 -7.62
N ASP A 90 0.75 3.93 -7.74
CA ASP A 90 2.20 4.18 -7.82
C ASP A 90 2.90 3.30 -8.86
N LEU A 91 2.40 3.41 -10.10
CA LEU A 91 2.89 2.64 -11.23
C LEU A 91 4.25 3.14 -11.72
N SER A 92 4.44 4.46 -11.73
CA SER A 92 5.66 5.13 -12.19
C SER A 92 6.48 5.67 -11.03
N LYS A 93 7.75 5.97 -11.26
CA LYS A 93 8.62 6.56 -10.24
C LYS A 93 8.05 7.89 -9.73
N ASP A 94 7.76 8.84 -10.62
CA ASP A 94 7.21 10.15 -10.29
C ASP A 94 6.36 10.72 -11.45
N GLY A 95 5.51 9.92 -12.07
CA GLY A 95 4.55 10.36 -13.07
C GLY A 95 5.14 10.60 -14.48
N GLU A 96 6.38 10.20 -14.74
CA GLU A 96 7.01 10.36 -16.04
C GLU A 96 6.22 9.57 -17.11
N LYS A 97 5.78 10.24 -18.16
CA LYS A 97 4.98 9.66 -19.24
C LYS A 97 5.64 8.44 -19.87
N ILE A 98 6.96 8.49 -20.06
CA ILE A 98 7.72 7.38 -20.61
C ILE A 98 7.72 6.17 -19.67
N SER A 99 7.72 6.39 -18.34
CA SER A 99 7.62 5.33 -17.34
C SER A 99 6.24 4.67 -17.39
N HIS A 100 5.16 5.43 -17.48
CA HIS A 100 3.80 4.87 -17.67
C HIS A 100 3.65 4.05 -18.95
N GLN A 101 4.22 4.52 -20.06
CA GLN A 101 4.24 3.76 -21.32
C GLN A 101 5.01 2.44 -21.16
N GLY A 102 6.17 2.48 -20.47
CA GLY A 102 6.96 1.29 -20.17
C GLY A 102 6.21 0.28 -19.31
N VAL A 103 5.49 0.73 -18.28
CA VAL A 103 4.62 -0.15 -17.47
C VAL A 103 3.56 -0.82 -18.34
N ALA A 104 2.85 -0.05 -19.18
CA ALA A 104 1.83 -0.59 -20.06
C ALA A 104 2.42 -1.66 -21.02
N ASP A 105 3.61 -1.40 -21.58
CA ASP A 105 4.30 -2.34 -22.47
C ASP A 105 4.72 -3.64 -21.74
N ILE A 106 5.28 -3.53 -20.53
CA ILE A 106 5.72 -4.69 -19.73
C ILE A 106 4.54 -5.56 -19.29
N LEU A 107 3.35 -4.99 -19.07
CA LEU A 107 2.15 -5.72 -18.70
C LEU A 107 1.43 -6.40 -19.88
N GLN A 108 1.75 -6.07 -21.15
CA GLN A 108 1.10 -6.64 -22.35
C GLN A 108 1.09 -8.18 -22.42
N PRO A 109 2.12 -8.92 -21.97
CA PRO A 109 2.09 -10.38 -21.96
C PRO A 109 0.93 -10.97 -21.15
N LEU A 110 0.51 -10.33 -20.06
CA LEU A 110 -0.66 -10.74 -19.26
C LEU A 110 -1.95 -10.53 -20.04
N LEU A 111 -2.16 -9.35 -20.66
CA LEU A 111 -3.32 -9.08 -21.52
C LEU A 111 -3.39 -10.07 -22.67
N SER A 112 -2.26 -10.40 -23.29
CA SER A 112 -2.17 -11.36 -24.41
C SER A 112 -2.60 -12.78 -24.00
N LYS A 113 -2.57 -13.10 -22.70
CA LYS A 113 -3.07 -14.36 -22.13
C LYS A 113 -4.54 -14.27 -21.67
N GLY A 114 -5.19 -13.12 -21.87
CA GLY A 114 -6.59 -12.91 -21.49
C GLY A 114 -6.77 -12.50 -20.02
N VAL A 115 -5.69 -12.17 -19.31
CA VAL A 115 -5.76 -11.65 -17.93
C VAL A 115 -6.39 -10.26 -17.96
N LYS A 116 -7.36 -10.00 -17.09
CA LYS A 116 -7.93 -8.66 -16.88
C LYS A 116 -7.05 -7.91 -15.89
N ILE A 117 -6.58 -6.73 -16.27
CA ILE A 117 -5.74 -5.90 -15.39
C ILE A 117 -6.52 -4.64 -15.06
N LEU A 118 -6.58 -4.30 -13.78
CA LEU A 118 -7.23 -3.09 -13.28
C LEU A 118 -6.20 -2.23 -12.57
N VAL A 119 -6.08 -0.97 -12.97
CA VAL A 119 -5.14 -0.01 -12.39
C VAL A 119 -5.87 1.24 -11.90
N ILE A 120 -5.35 1.86 -10.87
CA ILE A 120 -5.69 3.22 -10.42
C ILE A 120 -4.42 4.04 -10.30
N PRO A 121 -4.48 5.38 -10.26
CA PRO A 121 -3.30 6.18 -9.93
C PRO A 121 -2.95 6.08 -8.45
N GLY A 122 -1.64 6.17 -8.15
CA GLY A 122 -1.11 6.53 -6.85
C GLY A 122 -0.73 8.01 -6.79
N ASN A 123 -0.21 8.46 -5.65
CA ASN A 123 0.15 9.87 -5.47
C ASN A 123 1.36 10.29 -6.32
N HIS A 124 2.20 9.35 -6.74
CA HIS A 124 3.34 9.64 -7.64
C HIS A 124 2.94 9.83 -9.10
N ASP A 125 1.79 9.32 -9.56
CA ASP A 125 1.55 8.98 -10.97
C ASP A 125 1.11 10.15 -11.86
N ILE A 126 0.43 11.18 -11.34
CA ILE A 126 -0.26 12.18 -12.16
C ILE A 126 0.16 13.60 -11.77
N ASP A 127 0.39 14.44 -12.79
CA ASP A 127 0.72 15.86 -12.60
C ASP A 127 1.80 16.06 -11.52
N ASN A 128 2.84 15.24 -11.54
CA ASN A 128 3.88 15.26 -10.52
C ASN A 128 5.03 16.21 -10.93
N PRO A 129 5.36 17.24 -10.11
CA PRO A 129 6.47 18.14 -10.39
C PRO A 129 7.85 17.48 -10.25
N GLU A 130 7.94 16.29 -9.66
CA GLU A 130 9.19 15.51 -9.52
C GLU A 130 9.46 14.58 -10.71
N ALA A 131 8.66 14.67 -11.78
CA ALA A 131 8.91 13.96 -13.03
C ALA A 131 10.20 14.48 -13.68
N VAL A 132 11.32 13.78 -13.46
CA VAL A 132 12.66 14.23 -13.87
C VAL A 132 13.48 13.12 -14.51
N ARG A 133 14.50 13.55 -15.26
CA ARG A 133 15.56 12.73 -15.83
C ARG A 133 16.90 13.13 -15.22
N TYR A 134 17.73 12.13 -14.95
CA TYR A 134 19.07 12.30 -14.39
C TYR A 134 20.14 12.21 -15.50
N GLU A 135 21.00 13.21 -15.61
CA GLU A 135 22.05 13.30 -16.64
C GLU A 135 23.36 13.77 -15.99
N GLY A 136 24.22 12.83 -15.57
CA GLY A 136 25.47 13.17 -14.90
C GLY A 136 25.24 13.91 -13.58
N SER A 137 25.59 15.19 -13.51
CA SER A 137 25.34 16.06 -12.34
C SER A 137 24.08 16.91 -12.47
N TYR A 138 23.31 16.76 -13.54
CA TYR A 138 22.13 17.57 -13.81
C TYR A 138 20.84 16.76 -13.65
N ILE A 139 19.78 17.50 -13.31
CA ILE A 139 18.39 17.00 -13.27
C ILE A 139 17.60 17.87 -14.24
N SER A 140 16.84 17.26 -15.14
CA SER A 140 15.97 17.97 -16.07
C SER A 140 14.54 17.47 -15.96
N GLN A 141 13.57 18.40 -16.06
CA GLN A 141 12.13 18.05 -16.07
C GLN A 141 11.81 17.24 -17.34
N VAL A 142 10.94 16.24 -17.18
CA VAL A 142 10.36 15.49 -18.29
C VAL A 142 8.82 15.62 -18.28
N GLU A 143 8.17 15.13 -19.33
CA GLU A 143 6.71 15.16 -19.43
C GLU A 143 6.08 14.24 -18.36
N SER A 144 5.26 14.82 -17.48
CA SER A 144 4.39 14.10 -16.55
C SER A 144 3.02 13.87 -17.19
N VAL A 145 2.37 12.76 -16.87
CA VAL A 145 1.03 12.48 -17.40
C VAL A 145 -0.04 13.32 -16.70
N THR A 146 -0.99 13.78 -17.50
CA THR A 146 -2.26 14.37 -17.01
C THR A 146 -3.27 13.26 -16.69
N PRO A 147 -4.36 13.55 -15.92
CA PRO A 147 -5.41 12.56 -15.65
C PRO A 147 -6.00 11.93 -16.91
N LYS A 148 -6.15 12.72 -17.97
CA LYS A 148 -6.66 12.25 -19.25
C LYS A 148 -5.67 11.29 -19.94
N GLU A 149 -4.38 11.66 -19.97
CA GLU A 149 -3.36 10.80 -20.56
C GLU A 149 -3.18 9.50 -19.78
N PHE A 150 -3.29 9.53 -18.45
CA PHE A 150 -3.30 8.33 -17.61
C PHE A 150 -4.41 7.36 -18.06
N SER A 151 -5.66 7.80 -18.14
CA SER A 151 -6.76 6.95 -18.57
C SER A 151 -6.66 6.50 -20.03
N GLU A 152 -5.98 7.26 -20.90
CA GLU A 152 -5.71 6.89 -22.29
C GLU A 152 -4.62 5.81 -22.40
N ILE A 153 -3.51 5.93 -21.64
CA ILE A 153 -2.42 4.94 -21.58
C ILE A 153 -2.96 3.62 -21.01
N TYR A 154 -3.75 3.70 -19.94
CA TYR A 154 -4.29 2.52 -19.27
C TYR A 154 -5.69 2.11 -19.75
N LYS A 155 -6.07 2.48 -20.97
CA LYS A 155 -7.37 2.14 -21.53
C LYS A 155 -7.64 0.63 -21.53
N GLU A 156 -6.66 -0.20 -21.89
CA GLU A 156 -6.78 -1.67 -21.90
C GLU A 156 -6.62 -2.30 -20.49
N PHE A 157 -6.32 -1.48 -19.49
CA PHE A 157 -6.05 -1.88 -18.10
C PHE A 157 -7.19 -1.44 -17.14
N GLY A 158 -8.43 -1.56 -17.60
CA GLY A 158 -9.65 -1.29 -16.84
C GLY A 158 -10.50 -0.15 -17.39
N TYR A 159 -9.92 0.99 -17.74
CA TYR A 159 -10.69 2.19 -18.13
C TYR A 159 -11.57 2.00 -19.38
N GLY A 160 -11.09 1.25 -20.36
CA GLY A 160 -11.82 1.04 -21.62
C GLY A 160 -12.97 0.03 -21.54
N GLU A 161 -12.96 -0.85 -20.54
CA GLU A 161 -14.00 -1.84 -20.26
C GLU A 161 -14.82 -1.51 -19.02
N ALA A 162 -14.65 -0.31 -18.46
CA ALA A 162 -15.39 0.14 -17.28
C ALA A 162 -16.90 0.13 -17.53
N ILE A 163 -17.67 -0.45 -16.60
CA ILE A 163 -19.13 -0.51 -16.67
C ILE A 163 -19.77 0.74 -16.06
N SER A 164 -19.03 1.48 -15.25
CA SER A 164 -19.40 2.79 -14.69
C SER A 164 -18.13 3.62 -14.49
N LEU A 165 -18.21 4.92 -14.75
CA LEU A 165 -17.13 5.88 -14.57
C LEU A 165 -17.61 7.00 -13.64
N ASP A 166 -16.80 7.37 -12.66
CA ASP A 166 -17.05 8.59 -11.89
C ASP A 166 -16.71 9.83 -12.73
N SER A 167 -17.56 10.85 -12.68
CA SER A 167 -17.34 12.10 -13.41
C SER A 167 -16.47 13.11 -12.66
N PHE A 168 -16.09 12.83 -11.42
CA PHE A 168 -15.36 13.72 -10.53
C PHE A 168 -13.91 13.27 -10.25
N SER A 169 -13.59 12.01 -10.57
CA SER A 169 -12.27 11.40 -10.36
C SER A 169 -11.96 10.39 -11.48
N LEU A 170 -10.83 9.72 -11.39
CA LEU A 170 -10.50 8.58 -12.25
C LEU A 170 -11.05 7.25 -11.71
N SER A 171 -11.99 7.29 -10.77
CA SER A 171 -12.64 6.10 -10.25
C SER A 171 -13.55 5.44 -11.28
N TYR A 172 -13.59 4.12 -11.27
CA TYR A 172 -14.45 3.33 -12.16
C TYR A 172 -14.86 2.00 -11.53
N VAL A 173 -15.86 1.35 -12.12
CA VAL A 173 -16.25 -0.02 -11.77
C VAL A 173 -15.96 -0.94 -12.94
N SER A 174 -15.35 -2.07 -12.64
CA SER A 174 -15.16 -3.20 -13.56
C SER A 174 -15.89 -4.44 -13.06
N GLU A 175 -16.36 -5.29 -13.98
CA GLU A 175 -16.84 -6.64 -13.68
C GLU A 175 -15.93 -7.62 -14.49
N PRO A 176 -14.70 -7.88 -14.00
CA PRO A 176 -13.70 -8.64 -14.74
C PRO A 176 -14.09 -10.11 -14.94
N VAL A 177 -14.92 -10.65 -14.06
CA VAL A 177 -15.58 -11.95 -14.16
C VAL A 177 -17.02 -11.82 -13.72
N ASP A 178 -17.91 -12.66 -14.27
CA ASP A 178 -19.32 -12.62 -13.88
C ASP A 178 -19.47 -12.88 -12.37
N GLY A 179 -20.24 -12.05 -11.71
CA GLY A 179 -20.51 -12.15 -10.26
C GLY A 179 -19.60 -11.33 -9.38
N LEU A 180 -18.45 -10.85 -9.85
CA LEU A 180 -17.53 -10.04 -9.06
C LEU A 180 -17.36 -8.64 -9.67
N ARG A 181 -17.70 -7.61 -8.90
CA ARG A 181 -17.41 -6.20 -9.21
C ARG A 181 -16.24 -5.68 -8.40
N VAL A 182 -15.37 -4.94 -9.06
CA VAL A 182 -14.27 -4.22 -8.44
C VAL A 182 -14.54 -2.73 -8.57
N ILE A 183 -14.64 -2.03 -7.44
CA ILE A 183 -14.70 -0.57 -7.41
C ILE A 183 -13.27 -0.06 -7.30
N CYS A 184 -12.77 0.49 -8.39
CA CYS A 184 -11.44 1.08 -8.51
C CYS A 184 -11.55 2.56 -8.13
N ILE A 185 -11.02 2.93 -6.96
CA ILE A 185 -11.21 4.23 -6.32
C ILE A 185 -9.95 5.07 -6.49
N ASP A 186 -10.04 6.18 -7.18
CA ASP A 186 -9.02 7.22 -7.23
C ASP A 186 -9.21 8.17 -6.05
N ASP A 187 -8.33 8.05 -5.07
CA ASP A 187 -8.28 8.84 -3.85
C ASP A 187 -7.08 9.80 -3.80
N CYS A 188 -6.34 9.92 -4.92
CA CYS A 188 -5.15 10.75 -4.99
C CYS A 188 -5.46 12.24 -5.21
N ARG A 189 -4.58 13.10 -4.69
CA ARG A 189 -4.76 14.56 -4.68
C ARG A 189 -3.89 15.30 -5.68
N TYR A 190 -3.60 14.68 -6.81
CA TYR A 190 -2.76 15.28 -7.88
C TYR A 190 -3.29 16.65 -8.35
N TYR A 191 -4.58 16.94 -8.20
CA TYR A 191 -5.19 18.23 -8.52
C TYR A 191 -4.77 19.37 -7.54
N ASP A 192 -4.19 19.04 -6.39
CA ASP A 192 -3.63 19.98 -5.41
C ASP A 192 -2.11 20.18 -5.61
N ASN A 193 -1.49 19.48 -6.56
CA ASN A 193 -0.06 19.64 -6.88
C ASN A 193 0.22 21.02 -7.48
N THR A 194 1.38 21.59 -7.12
CA THR A 194 1.79 22.92 -7.56
C THR A 194 3.06 22.87 -8.41
N PHE A 195 3.18 23.81 -9.35
CA PHE A 195 4.30 23.88 -10.30
C PHE A 195 4.78 25.31 -10.50
N ILE A 196 6.05 25.58 -10.26
CA ILE A 196 6.69 26.87 -10.60
C ILE A 196 6.49 27.18 -12.08
N SER A 197 6.59 26.17 -12.95
CA SER A 197 6.38 26.31 -14.39
C SER A 197 4.96 26.74 -14.78
N ARG A 198 3.98 26.55 -13.91
CA ARG A 198 2.57 26.97 -14.06
C ARG A 198 2.26 28.30 -13.33
N GLY A 199 3.26 28.90 -12.65
CA GLY A 199 3.14 30.18 -11.94
C GLY A 199 2.91 30.08 -10.43
N ASP A 200 3.04 28.90 -9.85
CA ASP A 200 2.99 28.69 -8.41
C ASP A 200 4.28 29.17 -7.72
N LYS A 201 4.28 29.25 -6.40
CA LYS A 201 5.43 29.73 -5.63
C LYS A 201 6.53 28.68 -5.50
N GLU A 202 6.15 27.41 -5.49
CA GLU A 202 7.02 26.26 -5.31
C GLU A 202 6.49 25.05 -6.08
N ASP A 203 7.37 24.15 -6.44
CA ASP A 203 7.00 22.82 -6.89
C ASP A 203 6.65 21.98 -5.66
N LYS A 204 5.47 21.37 -5.65
CA LYS A 204 5.02 20.53 -4.56
C LYS A 204 4.06 19.47 -5.07
N TYR A 205 4.25 18.23 -4.67
CA TYR A 205 3.25 17.19 -4.83
C TYR A 205 2.66 16.78 -3.47
N ILE A 206 1.42 16.32 -3.51
CA ILE A 206 0.65 15.93 -2.32
C ILE A 206 0.63 14.41 -2.21
N THR A 207 1.17 13.91 -1.11
CA THR A 207 1.21 12.47 -0.81
C THR A 207 -0.06 11.96 -0.13
N ALA A 208 -0.82 12.82 0.53
CA ALA A 208 -2.03 12.44 1.25
C ALA A 208 -3.22 12.15 0.32
N GLY A 209 -4.04 11.17 0.66
CA GLY A 209 -5.25 10.79 -0.08
C GLY A 209 -6.52 11.50 0.39
N ARG A 210 -7.47 11.67 -0.53
CA ARG A 210 -8.82 12.17 -0.23
C ARG A 210 -9.82 11.68 -1.27
N ILE A 211 -10.92 11.10 -0.83
CA ILE A 211 -12.06 10.80 -1.71
C ILE A 211 -13.00 12.01 -1.73
N LYS A 212 -13.30 12.53 -2.92
CA LYS A 212 -14.22 13.66 -3.08
C LYS A 212 -15.63 13.29 -2.61
N PRO A 213 -16.39 14.22 -2.02
CA PRO A 213 -17.77 13.93 -1.56
C PRO A 213 -18.69 13.41 -2.65
N GLU A 214 -18.51 13.85 -3.89
CA GLU A 214 -19.26 13.38 -5.06
C GLU A 214 -18.89 11.94 -5.40
N THR A 215 -17.61 11.60 -5.37
CA THR A 215 -17.10 10.24 -5.57
C THR A 215 -17.60 9.29 -4.48
N LEU A 216 -17.65 9.71 -3.20
CA LEU A 216 -18.24 8.89 -2.12
C LEU A 216 -19.72 8.57 -2.38
N LYS A 217 -20.50 9.51 -2.89
CA LYS A 217 -21.90 9.26 -3.27
C LYS A 217 -22.02 8.30 -4.44
N TRP A 218 -21.12 8.42 -5.41
CA TRP A 218 -21.05 7.51 -6.54
C TRP A 218 -20.66 6.10 -6.08
N ILE A 219 -19.63 5.92 -5.25
CA ILE A 219 -19.25 4.63 -4.65
C ILE A 219 -20.43 3.97 -3.94
N LYS A 220 -21.14 4.73 -3.09
CA LYS A 220 -22.37 4.25 -2.42
C LYS A 220 -23.37 3.70 -3.43
N THR A 221 -23.64 4.43 -4.49
CA THR A 221 -24.58 4.02 -5.53
C THR A 221 -24.13 2.74 -6.23
N GLU A 222 -22.87 2.63 -6.56
CA GLU A 222 -22.31 1.46 -7.26
C GLU A 222 -22.36 0.18 -6.39
N ILE A 223 -22.08 0.30 -5.08
CA ILE A 223 -22.25 -0.83 -4.13
C ILE A 223 -23.71 -1.26 -4.08
N GLN A 224 -24.66 -0.31 -3.97
CA GLN A 224 -26.08 -0.62 -3.94
C GLN A 224 -26.58 -1.28 -5.24
N VAL A 225 -26.09 -0.80 -6.40
CA VAL A 225 -26.42 -1.41 -7.71
C VAL A 225 -25.87 -2.84 -7.78
N ALA A 226 -24.65 -3.08 -7.34
CA ALA A 226 -24.07 -4.42 -7.31
C ALA A 226 -24.90 -5.39 -6.44
N LYS A 227 -25.28 -4.97 -5.25
CA LYS A 227 -26.16 -5.74 -4.36
C LYS A 227 -27.52 -6.06 -4.98
N LEU A 228 -28.15 -5.08 -5.63
CA LEU A 228 -29.42 -5.30 -6.34
C LEU A 228 -29.31 -6.32 -7.47
N LEU A 229 -28.14 -6.43 -8.06
CA LEU A 229 -27.83 -7.40 -9.12
C LEU A 229 -27.32 -8.75 -8.58
N GLY A 230 -27.20 -8.90 -7.26
CA GLY A 230 -26.66 -10.11 -6.62
C GLY A 230 -25.18 -10.35 -6.93
N LYS A 231 -24.39 -9.28 -7.09
CA LYS A 231 -22.96 -9.34 -7.37
C LYS A 231 -22.16 -9.09 -6.09
N ASP A 232 -21.06 -9.82 -5.93
CA ASP A 232 -20.06 -9.52 -4.92
C ASP A 232 -19.29 -8.24 -5.28
N VAL A 233 -18.80 -7.53 -4.26
CA VAL A 233 -18.08 -6.27 -4.44
C VAL A 233 -16.81 -6.26 -3.58
N ILE A 234 -15.70 -5.92 -4.21
CA ILE A 234 -14.44 -5.57 -3.54
C ILE A 234 -14.00 -4.18 -3.99
N GLY A 235 -13.22 -3.51 -3.14
CA GLY A 235 -12.61 -2.21 -3.43
C GLY A 235 -11.14 -2.32 -3.78
N MET A 236 -10.62 -1.33 -4.50
CA MET A 236 -9.19 -1.07 -4.69
C MET A 236 -8.98 0.43 -4.61
N MET A 237 -8.07 0.89 -3.73
CA MET A 237 -7.68 2.29 -3.60
C MET A 237 -6.19 2.36 -3.22
N HIS A 238 -5.58 3.55 -3.31
CA HIS A 238 -4.14 3.66 -3.07
C HIS A 238 -3.81 3.78 -1.58
N HIS A 239 -4.44 4.73 -0.88
CA HIS A 239 -4.20 4.96 0.54
C HIS A 239 -4.99 4.02 1.42
N ASN A 240 -4.48 3.76 2.63
CA ASN A 240 -5.20 2.95 3.62
C ASN A 240 -6.54 3.60 4.02
N VAL A 241 -7.51 2.77 4.35
CA VAL A 241 -8.82 3.18 4.89
C VAL A 241 -9.02 2.72 6.33
N VAL A 242 -8.23 1.74 6.79
CA VAL A 242 -8.14 1.32 8.20
C VAL A 242 -6.73 1.64 8.70
N GLU A 243 -6.60 2.02 9.95
CA GLU A 243 -5.26 2.17 10.56
C GLU A 243 -4.64 0.78 10.73
N HIS A 244 -3.42 0.59 10.23
CA HIS A 244 -2.67 -0.65 10.28
C HIS A 244 -1.87 -0.83 11.57
N PHE A 245 -1.74 0.24 12.35
CA PHE A 245 -1.23 0.22 13.72
C PHE A 245 -1.83 1.39 14.50
N ASP A 246 -1.79 1.30 15.82
CA ASP A 246 -2.36 2.32 16.69
C ASP A 246 -1.80 3.72 16.40
N TYR A 247 -2.69 4.69 16.19
CA TYR A 247 -2.33 6.09 15.93
C TYR A 247 -1.60 6.35 14.59
N GLN A 248 -1.72 5.48 13.60
CA GLN A 248 -1.18 5.74 12.25
C GLN A 248 -1.64 7.10 11.71
N SER A 249 -2.90 7.45 11.89
CA SER A 249 -3.46 8.74 11.45
C SER A 249 -2.85 9.97 12.15
N ILE A 250 -2.13 9.78 13.26
CA ILE A 250 -1.39 10.85 13.97
C ILE A 250 0.06 10.90 13.48
N PHE A 251 0.75 9.76 13.46
CA PHE A 251 2.18 9.71 13.17
C PHE A 251 2.51 9.63 11.68
N MET A 252 1.61 9.01 10.90
CA MET A 252 1.78 8.75 9.48
C MET A 252 0.52 9.16 8.69
N SER A 253 -0.07 10.31 9.03
CA SER A 253 -1.32 10.78 8.43
C SER A 253 -1.36 10.84 6.89
N PRO A 254 -0.26 11.06 6.14
CA PRO A 254 -0.33 11.00 4.67
C PRO A 254 -0.63 9.63 4.10
N TYR A 255 -0.46 8.56 4.87
CA TYR A 255 -0.63 7.18 4.39
C TYR A 255 -2.05 6.64 4.54
N ILE A 256 -2.88 7.32 5.29
CA ILE A 256 -4.31 6.98 5.43
C ILE A 256 -5.18 8.07 4.79
N VAL A 257 -6.26 7.68 4.13
CA VAL A 257 -7.15 8.62 3.44
C VAL A 257 -7.74 9.63 4.42
N GLU A 258 -7.80 10.90 4.04
CA GLU A 258 -8.44 11.94 4.87
C GLU A 258 -9.90 11.57 5.19
N ASP A 259 -10.33 11.88 6.41
CA ASP A 259 -11.67 11.57 6.92
C ASP A 259 -12.02 10.07 6.90
N PHE A 260 -11.00 9.22 7.06
CA PHE A 260 -11.10 7.75 6.96
C PHE A 260 -12.23 7.15 7.81
N LYS A 261 -12.55 7.72 8.99
CA LYS A 261 -13.64 7.22 9.84
C LYS A 261 -15.01 7.31 9.15
N ASN A 262 -15.26 8.39 8.39
CA ASN A 262 -16.51 8.52 7.62
C ASN A 262 -16.51 7.61 6.38
N VAL A 263 -15.33 7.39 5.77
CA VAL A 263 -15.19 6.44 4.66
C VAL A 263 -15.43 5.01 5.15
N GLN A 264 -14.81 4.59 6.26
CA GLN A 264 -15.05 3.29 6.92
C GLN A 264 -16.53 3.08 7.20
N LYS A 265 -17.17 4.08 7.81
CA LYS A 265 -18.59 4.00 8.15
C LYS A 265 -19.45 3.76 6.90
N LEU A 266 -19.19 4.50 5.81
CA LEU A 266 -19.90 4.30 4.55
C LEU A 266 -19.69 2.89 4.00
N PHE A 267 -18.44 2.41 3.96
CA PHE A 267 -18.11 1.10 3.43
C PHE A 267 -18.77 -0.03 4.24
N LEU A 268 -18.72 0.06 5.57
CA LEU A 268 -19.39 -0.89 6.47
C LEU A 268 -20.91 -0.87 6.30
N GLU A 269 -21.56 0.30 6.30
CA GLU A 269 -23.02 0.46 6.12
C GLU A 269 -23.47 -0.09 4.77
N GLU A 270 -22.68 0.13 3.72
CA GLU A 270 -23.00 -0.38 2.38
C GLU A 270 -22.46 -1.81 2.16
N GLY A 271 -21.73 -2.40 3.12
CA GLY A 271 -21.28 -3.79 3.11
C GLY A 271 -20.15 -4.09 2.12
N LEU A 272 -19.27 -3.12 1.87
CA LEU A 272 -17.98 -3.36 1.25
C LEU A 272 -17.07 -3.98 2.31
N SER A 273 -16.69 -5.25 2.14
CA SER A 273 -15.99 -6.02 3.17
C SER A 273 -14.47 -6.10 2.97
N ALA A 274 -13.96 -5.80 1.78
CA ALA A 274 -12.53 -5.88 1.48
C ALA A 274 -12.12 -4.76 0.51
N VAL A 275 -11.01 -4.11 0.84
CA VAL A 275 -10.35 -3.09 0.01
C VAL A 275 -8.87 -3.45 -0.10
N PHE A 276 -8.36 -3.51 -1.32
CA PHE A 276 -6.93 -3.71 -1.59
C PHE A 276 -6.24 -2.35 -1.70
N THR A 277 -5.17 -2.15 -0.92
CA THR A 277 -4.44 -0.89 -0.82
C THR A 277 -2.93 -1.06 -1.03
N GLY A 278 -2.19 0.04 -1.05
CA GLY A 278 -0.75 0.13 -1.16
C GLY A 278 -0.19 1.32 -0.38
N HIS A 279 0.72 2.10 -0.97
CA HIS A 279 1.25 3.38 -0.51
C HIS A 279 2.24 3.32 0.67
N PHE A 280 1.93 2.62 1.75
CA PHE A 280 2.81 2.56 2.93
C PHE A 280 3.99 1.60 2.72
N HIS A 281 3.89 0.71 1.73
CA HIS A 281 4.87 -0.32 1.35
C HIS A 281 4.99 -1.47 2.35
N ALA A 282 4.15 -1.53 3.39
CA ALA A 282 4.09 -2.67 4.28
C ALA A 282 3.23 -3.80 3.72
N THR A 283 3.39 -4.99 4.25
CA THR A 283 2.53 -6.14 3.97
C THR A 283 1.69 -6.38 5.22
N ASP A 284 0.49 -5.84 5.24
CA ASP A 284 -0.33 -5.82 6.45
C ASP A 284 -1.82 -5.98 6.08
N ILE A 285 -2.62 -6.57 6.97
CA ILE A 285 -4.08 -6.66 6.82
C ILE A 285 -4.72 -6.25 8.13
N SER A 286 -5.38 -5.11 8.13
CA SER A 286 -6.14 -4.64 9.27
C SER A 286 -7.64 -4.68 9.02
N ALA A 287 -8.44 -4.77 10.08
CA ALA A 287 -9.89 -4.74 9.97
C ALA A 287 -10.55 -3.84 11.01
N VAL A 288 -11.72 -3.33 10.63
CA VAL A 288 -12.63 -2.63 11.54
C VAL A 288 -14.01 -3.27 11.47
N ASN A 289 -14.67 -3.37 12.63
CA ASN A 289 -16.00 -3.95 12.74
C ASN A 289 -17.00 -2.89 13.19
N ASP A 290 -18.24 -2.97 12.69
CA ASP A 290 -19.35 -2.17 13.21
C ASP A 290 -20.12 -2.92 14.31
N GLU A 291 -21.05 -2.22 14.98
CA GLU A 291 -21.89 -2.80 16.03
C GLU A 291 -22.84 -3.90 15.51
N THR A 292 -23.07 -4.00 14.22
CA THR A 292 -23.94 -5.00 13.59
C THR A 292 -23.19 -6.27 13.19
N GLY A 293 -21.85 -6.26 13.31
CA GLY A 293 -20.97 -7.38 13.00
C GLY A 293 -20.49 -7.40 11.54
N ASN A 294 -20.67 -6.31 10.77
CA ASN A 294 -19.99 -6.16 9.49
C ASN A 294 -18.52 -5.87 9.73
N SER A 295 -17.67 -6.39 8.86
CA SER A 295 -16.22 -6.16 8.88
C SER A 295 -15.78 -5.51 7.58
N LEU A 296 -14.85 -4.56 7.68
CA LEU A 296 -14.10 -3.99 6.56
C LEU A 296 -12.63 -4.34 6.75
N TYR A 297 -12.08 -5.09 5.82
CA TYR A 297 -10.67 -5.44 5.74
C TYR A 297 -9.96 -4.47 4.79
N ASP A 298 -8.87 -3.88 5.26
CA ASP A 298 -7.89 -3.16 4.48
C ASP A 298 -6.71 -4.11 4.23
N ILE A 299 -6.49 -4.45 2.96
CA ILE A 299 -5.51 -5.47 2.55
C ILE A 299 -4.36 -4.73 1.87
N GLU A 300 -3.44 -4.22 2.67
CA GLU A 300 -2.28 -3.54 2.16
C GLU A 300 -1.30 -4.53 1.54
N THR A 301 -0.89 -4.25 0.30
CA THR A 301 0.13 -5.00 -0.39
C THR A 301 1.38 -4.14 -0.52
N GLY A 302 2.48 -4.57 0.06
CA GLY A 302 3.74 -3.86 0.01
C GLY A 302 4.27 -3.69 -1.42
N SER A 303 5.22 -2.78 -1.57
CA SER A 303 5.80 -2.42 -2.87
C SER A 303 6.67 -3.53 -3.45
N ILE A 304 6.52 -3.81 -4.75
CA ILE A 304 7.39 -4.76 -5.45
C ILE A 304 8.85 -4.27 -5.55
N VAL A 305 9.11 -2.98 -5.35
CA VAL A 305 10.46 -2.40 -5.38
C VAL A 305 11.01 -2.06 -3.99
N THR A 306 10.38 -2.56 -2.93
CA THR A 306 10.85 -2.40 -1.56
C THR A 306 10.90 -3.77 -0.88
N TYR A 307 12.02 -4.08 -0.17
CA TYR A 307 12.12 -5.33 0.59
C TYR A 307 10.85 -5.56 1.43
N PRO A 308 10.26 -6.77 1.42
CA PRO A 308 10.70 -8.03 0.79
C PRO A 308 10.19 -8.24 -0.64
N CYS A 309 9.71 -7.21 -1.34
CA CYS A 309 9.19 -7.26 -2.71
C CYS A 309 7.99 -8.22 -2.83
N PRO A 310 6.89 -7.95 -2.11
CA PRO A 310 5.75 -8.86 -2.03
C PRO A 310 4.84 -8.78 -3.25
N TYR A 311 4.06 -9.84 -3.44
CA TYR A 311 2.85 -9.87 -4.26
C TYR A 311 1.84 -10.82 -3.62
N ARG A 312 0.55 -10.62 -3.87
CA ARG A 312 -0.49 -11.49 -3.33
C ARG A 312 -1.16 -12.30 -4.42
N ILE A 313 -1.53 -13.53 -4.08
CA ILE A 313 -2.43 -14.38 -4.86
C ILE A 313 -3.69 -14.58 -4.04
N VAL A 314 -4.84 -14.23 -4.62
CA VAL A 314 -6.13 -14.33 -3.99
C VAL A 314 -7.01 -15.30 -4.79
N ASP A 315 -7.44 -16.37 -4.19
CA ASP A 315 -8.43 -17.27 -4.74
C ASP A 315 -9.84 -16.75 -4.37
N TYR A 316 -10.58 -16.26 -5.37
CA TYR A 316 -11.97 -15.85 -5.22
C TYR A 316 -12.92 -16.98 -5.64
N ASN A 317 -13.86 -17.29 -4.76
CA ASN A 317 -14.90 -18.27 -5.03
C ASN A 317 -16.18 -17.90 -4.28
N ASP A 318 -17.21 -17.49 -4.98
CA ASP A 318 -18.56 -17.26 -4.46
C ASP A 318 -18.58 -16.43 -3.16
N GLY A 319 -18.01 -15.22 -3.21
CA GLY A 319 -17.94 -14.30 -2.06
C GLY A 319 -16.82 -14.59 -1.06
N THR A 320 -16.04 -15.64 -1.25
CA THR A 320 -14.91 -15.95 -0.39
C THR A 320 -13.60 -15.53 -1.05
N LEU A 321 -12.77 -14.81 -0.32
CA LEU A 321 -11.41 -14.44 -0.72
C LEU A 321 -10.41 -15.21 0.15
N SER A 322 -9.58 -16.04 -0.46
CA SER A 322 -8.44 -16.70 0.21
C SER A 322 -7.15 -16.06 -0.25
N ILE A 323 -6.52 -15.29 0.64
CA ILE A 323 -5.37 -14.44 0.37
C ILE A 323 -4.09 -15.18 0.74
N LYS A 324 -3.07 -15.11 -0.12
CA LYS A 324 -1.72 -15.62 0.16
C LYS A 324 -0.69 -14.62 -0.30
N THR A 325 0.22 -14.26 0.59
CA THR A 325 1.36 -13.40 0.30
C THR A 325 2.55 -14.24 -0.16
N LYS A 326 3.25 -13.73 -1.15
CA LYS A 326 4.48 -14.31 -1.72
C LYS A 326 5.50 -13.20 -1.93
N TYR A 327 6.79 -13.57 -2.01
CA TYR A 327 7.88 -12.62 -2.19
C TYR A 327 8.73 -13.00 -3.40
N ILE A 328 9.21 -11.99 -4.14
CA ILE A 328 10.15 -12.19 -5.25
C ILE A 328 11.49 -12.66 -4.67
N GLN A 329 11.97 -13.84 -5.08
CA GLN A 329 13.18 -14.46 -4.54
C GLN A 329 14.43 -14.19 -5.40
N GLU A 330 14.24 -13.84 -6.67
CA GLU A 330 15.31 -13.63 -7.63
C GLU A 330 14.87 -12.70 -8.76
N ILE A 331 15.79 -11.94 -9.30
CA ILE A 331 15.58 -11.10 -10.49
C ILE A 331 16.76 -11.25 -11.46
N ASN A 332 16.53 -10.95 -12.71
CA ASN A 332 17.59 -10.91 -13.72
C ASN A 332 18.28 -9.53 -13.73
N TYR A 333 19.08 -9.28 -12.69
CA TYR A 333 19.79 -8.02 -12.50
C TYR A 333 21.16 -8.29 -11.83
N PRO A 334 22.24 -7.57 -12.18
CA PRO A 334 23.54 -7.76 -11.57
C PRO A 334 23.56 -7.28 -10.11
N LEU A 335 23.61 -8.19 -9.15
CA LEU A 335 23.60 -7.90 -7.72
C LEU A 335 24.99 -7.83 -7.07
N GLY A 336 26.10 -7.88 -7.87
CA GLY A 336 27.47 -8.01 -7.36
C GLY A 336 27.85 -9.46 -7.03
N ASP A 337 28.96 -9.63 -6.33
CA ASP A 337 29.73 -10.90 -6.36
C ASP A 337 29.25 -12.02 -5.43
N SER A 338 28.09 -11.99 -4.76
CA SER A 338 27.70 -13.17 -3.96
C SER A 338 26.49 -13.02 -3.04
N ILE A 339 25.66 -12.06 -3.26
CA ILE A 339 24.50 -11.80 -2.38
C ILE A 339 23.25 -12.32 -3.09
N ASP A 340 22.40 -13.08 -2.40
CA ASP A 340 21.07 -13.39 -2.90
C ASP A 340 20.22 -12.11 -2.94
N PHE A 341 19.17 -12.14 -3.74
CA PHE A 341 18.36 -10.95 -3.97
C PHE A 341 17.67 -10.41 -2.69
N GLN A 342 17.20 -11.27 -1.81
CA GLN A 342 16.52 -10.86 -0.59
C GLN A 342 17.47 -10.15 0.39
N THR A 343 18.70 -10.63 0.51
CA THR A 343 19.75 -9.95 1.29
C THR A 343 20.07 -8.59 0.68
N TYR A 344 20.27 -8.53 -0.64
CA TYR A 344 20.51 -7.27 -1.35
C TYR A 344 19.38 -6.23 -1.11
N ALA A 345 18.13 -6.66 -1.27
CA ALA A 345 16.96 -5.78 -1.09
C ALA A 345 16.84 -5.28 0.36
N ARG A 346 17.13 -6.14 1.34
CA ARG A 346 17.12 -5.77 2.76
C ARG A 346 18.23 -4.76 3.10
N GLU A 347 19.43 -4.95 2.61
CA GLU A 347 20.54 -4.02 2.80
C GLU A 347 20.23 -2.65 2.18
N GLN A 348 19.61 -2.62 1.01
CA GLN A 348 19.16 -1.38 0.37
C GLN A 348 18.12 -0.65 1.22
N LEU A 349 17.12 -1.36 1.75
CA LEU A 349 16.12 -0.79 2.64
C LEU A 349 16.77 -0.20 3.90
N GLN A 350 17.66 -0.95 4.56
CA GLN A 350 18.35 -0.51 5.79
C GLN A 350 19.18 0.75 5.55
N THR A 351 19.90 0.80 4.44
CA THR A 351 20.66 2.00 4.02
C THR A 351 19.73 3.20 3.80
N GLY A 352 18.61 3.00 3.11
CA GLY A 352 17.62 4.04 2.84
C GLY A 352 16.95 4.57 4.12
N ILE A 353 16.71 3.73 5.14
CA ILE A 353 16.16 4.16 6.43
C ILE A 353 17.08 5.18 7.12
N HIS A 354 18.40 4.93 7.13
CA HIS A 354 19.37 5.86 7.70
C HIS A 354 19.27 7.25 7.05
N GLU A 355 19.37 7.29 5.73
CA GLU A 355 19.34 8.55 4.98
C GLU A 355 17.97 9.25 5.06
N MET A 356 16.88 8.49 5.14
CA MET A 356 15.54 9.02 5.36
C MET A 356 15.47 9.75 6.71
N ILE A 357 15.96 9.15 7.78
CA ILE A 357 15.97 9.77 9.12
C ILE A 357 16.78 11.08 9.07
N VAL A 358 17.99 11.06 8.54
CA VAL A 358 18.85 12.24 8.43
C VAL A 358 18.17 13.34 7.62
N SER A 359 17.57 12.99 6.47
CA SER A 359 16.86 13.95 5.61
C SER A 359 15.62 14.55 6.28
N MET A 360 14.85 13.74 7.03
CA MET A 360 13.69 14.22 7.78
C MET A 360 14.11 15.19 8.88
N ILE A 361 15.16 14.88 9.64
CA ILE A 361 15.67 15.77 10.66
C ILE A 361 16.07 17.09 10.02
N HIS A 362 16.88 17.07 8.97
CA HIS A 362 17.31 18.27 8.28
C HIS A 362 16.13 19.12 7.76
N ALA A 363 15.10 18.49 7.21
CA ALA A 363 13.93 19.19 6.68
C ALA A 363 13.06 19.87 7.76
N TYR A 364 12.98 19.26 8.96
CA TYR A 364 12.05 19.69 10.00
C TYR A 364 12.71 20.29 11.25
N TYR A 365 14.04 20.24 11.35
CA TYR A 365 14.79 20.68 12.54
C TYR A 365 14.41 22.08 13.00
N ASP A 366 14.35 23.05 12.10
CA ASP A 366 14.02 24.45 12.42
C ASP A 366 12.61 24.65 12.99
N TYR A 367 11.69 23.69 12.72
CA TYR A 367 10.32 23.73 13.21
C TYR A 367 10.19 23.08 14.59
N LEU A 368 11.07 22.14 14.96
CA LEU A 368 10.98 21.38 16.22
C LEU A 368 10.92 22.26 17.48
N PRO A 369 11.73 23.35 17.61
CA PRO A 369 11.63 24.24 18.77
C PRO A 369 10.27 24.95 18.88
N GLY A 370 9.49 25.00 17.79
CA GLY A 370 8.14 25.57 17.75
C GLY A 370 7.13 24.77 18.57
N TYR A 371 7.31 23.46 18.69
CA TYR A 371 6.45 22.57 19.47
C TYR A 371 6.69 22.64 20.98
N ILE A 372 7.80 23.28 21.42
CA ILE A 372 8.08 23.51 22.84
C ILE A 372 7.06 24.52 23.39
N PRO A 373 6.29 24.19 24.44
CA PRO A 373 5.36 25.12 25.08
C PRO A 373 6.08 26.39 25.51
N THR A 374 5.44 27.55 25.33
CA THR A 374 6.05 28.87 25.58
C THR A 374 6.64 28.99 26.98
N TRP A 375 5.97 28.41 28.01
CA TRP A 375 6.45 28.42 29.38
C TRP A 375 7.74 27.62 29.60
N ALA A 376 8.00 26.60 28.74
CA ALA A 376 9.16 25.73 28.83
C ALA A 376 10.37 26.26 28.05
N LYS A 377 10.18 27.18 27.08
CA LYS A 377 11.25 27.70 26.21
C LYS A 377 12.41 28.37 26.99
N SER A 378 12.18 28.88 28.18
CA SER A 378 13.23 29.48 29.04
C SER A 378 14.11 28.43 29.73
N PHE A 379 13.67 27.19 29.81
CA PHE A 379 14.36 26.08 30.47
C PHE A 379 14.94 25.05 29.54
N ILE A 380 14.52 25.09 28.28
CA ILE A 380 14.94 24.12 27.23
C ILE A 380 15.82 24.85 26.24
N LYS A 381 17.07 24.43 26.14
CA LYS A 381 17.99 24.83 25.08
C LYS A 381 18.02 23.69 24.06
N PHE A 382 17.36 23.88 22.89
CA PHE A 382 17.36 22.86 21.87
C PHE A 382 18.79 22.56 21.39
N PRO A 383 19.21 21.29 21.21
CA PRO A 383 20.56 20.95 20.78
C PRO A 383 20.81 21.46 19.36
N GLU A 384 22.07 21.65 18.97
CA GLU A 384 22.44 21.88 17.57
C GLU A 384 22.02 20.72 16.70
N GLU A 385 21.73 20.94 15.40
CA GLU A 385 21.18 19.95 14.47
C GLU A 385 22.00 18.66 14.42
N ASP A 386 23.33 18.77 14.24
CA ASP A 386 24.24 17.61 14.19
C ASP A 386 24.15 16.75 15.45
N LYS A 387 24.03 17.41 16.61
CA LYS A 387 23.93 16.76 17.91
C LYS A 387 22.59 16.07 18.08
N PHE A 388 21.51 16.72 17.68
CA PHE A 388 20.16 16.15 17.68
C PHE A 388 20.06 14.93 16.74
N THR A 389 20.65 15.04 15.56
CA THR A 389 20.75 13.94 14.60
C THR A 389 21.50 12.75 15.19
N THR A 390 22.65 13.00 15.83
CA THR A 390 23.44 11.95 16.51
C THR A 390 22.62 11.23 17.58
N MET A 391 21.87 11.98 18.42
CA MET A 391 21.03 11.38 19.45
C MET A 391 19.93 10.47 18.88
N ILE A 392 19.29 10.87 17.78
CA ILE A 392 18.28 10.04 17.11
C ILE A 392 18.95 8.79 16.51
N LEU A 393 20.10 8.95 15.84
CA LEU A 393 20.80 7.82 15.25
C LEU A 393 21.34 6.84 16.29
N ASP A 394 21.79 7.30 17.44
CA ASP A 394 22.33 6.44 18.48
C ASP A 394 21.23 5.63 19.19
N HIS A 395 20.06 6.22 19.44
CA HIS A 395 19.02 5.59 20.24
C HIS A 395 17.89 4.96 19.43
N LEU A 396 17.48 5.56 18.31
CA LEU A 396 16.29 5.12 17.56
C LEU A 396 16.63 4.36 16.27
N TYR A 397 17.74 4.69 15.60
CA TYR A 397 18.07 4.00 14.34
C TYR A 397 18.30 2.48 14.51
N PRO A 398 19.07 1.97 15.50
CA PRO A 398 19.30 0.54 15.65
C PRO A 398 18.01 -0.29 15.80
N PRO A 399 17.02 0.09 16.62
CA PRO A 399 15.75 -0.65 16.66
C PRO A 399 14.85 -0.42 15.43
N LEU A 400 14.90 0.74 14.77
CA LEU A 400 14.11 1.01 13.56
C LEU A 400 14.52 0.14 12.36
N VAL A 401 15.81 -0.13 12.17
CA VAL A 401 16.30 -1.02 11.10
C VAL A 401 15.90 -2.49 11.31
N GLU A 402 15.42 -2.85 12.47
CA GLU A 402 14.82 -4.16 12.73
C GLU A 402 13.30 -4.12 12.59
N MET A 403 12.65 -3.06 13.08
CA MET A 403 11.19 -2.92 13.08
C MET A 403 10.62 -2.72 11.67
N ILE A 404 11.17 -1.79 10.90
CA ILE A 404 10.62 -1.46 9.57
C ILE A 404 10.67 -2.66 8.61
N PRO A 405 11.79 -3.40 8.47
CA PRO A 405 11.79 -4.61 7.64
C PRO A 405 10.85 -5.71 8.16
N ALA A 406 10.65 -5.83 9.48
CA ALA A 406 9.71 -6.78 10.05
C ALA A 406 8.28 -6.44 9.62
N HIS A 407 7.85 -5.20 9.83
CA HIS A 407 6.54 -4.70 9.42
C HIS A 407 6.30 -4.80 7.91
N TYR A 408 7.33 -4.56 7.09
CA TYR A 408 7.22 -4.74 5.64
C TYR A 408 7.05 -6.20 5.20
N CYS A 409 7.52 -7.15 6.02
CA CYS A 409 7.31 -8.58 5.77
C CYS A 409 5.94 -9.09 6.20
N GLY A 410 5.28 -8.39 7.13
CA GLY A 410 4.07 -8.87 7.79
C GLY A 410 4.33 -9.99 8.81
N ASN A 411 3.40 -10.22 9.75
CA ASN A 411 3.50 -11.16 10.87
C ASN A 411 4.76 -10.93 11.73
N GLU A 412 4.92 -9.74 12.29
CA GLU A 412 6.05 -9.34 13.14
C GLU A 412 6.27 -10.28 14.33
N PRO A 413 5.21 -10.88 14.95
CA PRO A 413 5.39 -11.86 16.00
C PRO A 413 6.17 -13.11 15.61
N ASP A 414 6.28 -13.43 14.31
CA ASP A 414 7.06 -14.56 13.80
C ASP A 414 8.57 -14.26 13.71
N VAL A 415 8.97 -12.99 13.87
CA VAL A 415 10.36 -12.58 13.84
C VAL A 415 11.10 -13.13 15.06
N ILE A 416 12.26 -13.74 14.84
CA ILE A 416 13.10 -14.26 15.93
C ILE A 416 13.42 -13.13 16.92
N ASP A 417 13.18 -13.42 18.21
CA ASP A 417 13.41 -12.49 19.33
C ASP A 417 12.57 -11.18 19.24
N TYR A 418 11.38 -11.23 18.61
CA TYR A 418 10.54 -10.04 18.43
C TYR A 418 10.24 -9.29 19.74
N GLN A 419 10.04 -9.99 20.86
CA GLN A 419 9.82 -9.35 22.17
C GLN A 419 11.01 -8.50 22.59
N ILE A 420 12.24 -9.00 22.39
CA ILE A 420 13.47 -8.25 22.70
C ILE A 420 13.59 -7.05 21.77
N LYS A 421 13.28 -7.21 20.48
CA LYS A 421 13.33 -6.12 19.50
C LYS A 421 12.31 -5.03 19.80
N LYS A 422 11.09 -5.41 20.21
CA LYS A 422 10.05 -4.50 20.69
C LYS A 422 10.52 -3.72 21.93
N GLU A 423 11.06 -4.41 22.92
CA GLU A 423 11.60 -3.78 24.13
C GLU A 423 12.76 -2.83 23.79
N ASN A 424 13.64 -3.20 22.85
CA ASN A 424 14.74 -2.33 22.41
C ASN A 424 14.21 -1.03 21.77
N MET A 425 13.11 -1.07 21.01
CA MET A 425 12.52 0.14 20.45
C MET A 425 11.93 1.06 21.54
N ILE A 426 11.21 0.48 22.50
CA ILE A 426 10.65 1.24 23.65
C ILE A 426 11.77 1.85 24.49
N ASN A 427 12.81 1.06 24.80
CA ASN A 427 13.98 1.53 25.54
C ASN A 427 14.73 2.63 24.76
N GLY A 428 14.86 2.49 23.43
CA GLY A 428 15.47 3.51 22.58
C GLY A 428 14.74 4.86 22.64
N ILE A 429 13.40 4.84 22.70
CA ILE A 429 12.59 6.05 22.91
C ILE A 429 12.88 6.66 24.30
N ASP A 430 12.92 5.84 25.33
CA ASP A 430 13.20 6.29 26.70
C ASP A 430 14.61 6.85 26.86
N ASP A 431 15.62 6.19 26.28
CA ASP A 431 17.02 6.61 26.29
C ASP A 431 17.22 7.92 25.51
N PHE A 432 16.54 8.06 24.37
CA PHE A 432 16.52 9.31 23.60
C PHE A 432 15.93 10.47 24.44
N ILE A 433 14.83 10.25 25.15
CA ILE A 433 14.22 11.27 26.01
C ILE A 433 15.16 11.66 27.15
N ASP A 434 15.84 10.68 27.75
CA ASP A 434 16.79 10.91 28.84
C ASP A 434 17.99 11.73 28.38
N ASP A 435 18.59 11.34 27.25
CA ASP A 435 19.73 12.04 26.65
C ASP A 435 19.35 13.47 26.19
N PHE A 436 18.20 13.63 25.53
CA PHE A 436 17.67 14.93 25.14
C PHE A 436 17.46 15.83 26.38
N ALA A 437 16.88 15.32 27.46
CA ALA A 437 16.64 16.07 28.66
C ALA A 437 17.94 16.49 29.36
N ASP A 438 18.92 15.59 29.46
CA ASP A 438 20.23 15.86 30.07
C ASP A 438 21.00 16.93 29.31
N GLN A 439 20.87 16.98 28.00
CA GLN A 439 21.60 17.92 27.16
C GLN A 439 20.87 19.24 26.92
N SER A 440 19.55 19.26 27.04
CA SER A 440 18.70 20.40 26.67
C SER A 440 18.07 21.13 27.83
N ILE A 441 17.87 20.49 28.99
CA ILE A 441 17.12 21.05 30.11
C ILE A 441 18.07 21.51 31.19
N THR A 442 18.04 22.79 31.51
CA THR A 442 18.98 23.44 32.46
C THR A 442 18.57 23.34 33.94
N SER A 443 17.33 22.92 34.21
CA SER A 443 16.81 22.85 35.59
C SER A 443 15.73 21.78 35.71
N PHE A 444 15.69 21.11 36.87
CA PHE A 444 14.69 20.07 37.18
C PHE A 444 14.72 18.87 36.18
N THR A 445 15.90 18.49 35.71
CA THR A 445 16.08 17.50 34.64
C THR A 445 15.35 16.17 34.91
N GLU A 446 15.53 15.57 36.10
CA GLU A 446 14.88 14.32 36.47
C GLU A 446 13.35 14.41 36.52
N MET A 447 12.81 15.53 36.99
CA MET A 447 11.37 15.76 37.00
C MET A 447 10.84 15.95 35.57
N SER A 448 11.61 16.60 34.72
CA SER A 448 11.29 16.82 33.31
C SER A 448 11.31 15.52 32.51
N LYS A 449 12.30 14.65 32.71
CA LYS A 449 12.34 13.30 32.11
C LYS A 449 11.05 12.52 32.40
N LYS A 450 10.73 12.44 33.72
CA LYS A 450 9.53 11.75 34.16
C LYS A 450 8.26 12.39 33.59
N TYR A 451 8.21 13.71 33.46
CA TYR A 451 7.06 14.39 32.85
C TYR A 451 6.93 14.08 31.37
N ILE A 452 8.02 14.18 30.58
CA ILE A 452 8.03 13.92 29.16
C ILE A 452 7.60 12.48 28.87
N LYS A 453 8.20 11.49 29.54
CA LYS A 453 7.87 10.06 29.39
C LYS A 453 6.39 9.73 29.68
N ASN A 454 5.73 10.55 30.49
CA ASN A 454 4.31 10.40 30.84
C ASN A 454 3.37 11.30 30.02
N THR A 455 3.85 11.97 28.96
CA THR A 455 2.99 12.74 28.07
C THR A 455 2.12 11.83 27.21
N GLU A 456 0.99 12.34 26.76
CA GLU A 456 0.07 11.59 25.89
C GLU A 456 0.75 11.15 24.59
N ILE A 457 1.55 12.03 23.99
CA ILE A 457 2.24 11.71 22.74
C ILE A 457 3.23 10.55 22.88
N ILE A 458 3.95 10.44 24.00
CA ILE A 458 4.87 9.31 24.24
C ILE A 458 4.09 8.02 24.50
N ARG A 459 2.96 8.11 25.22
CA ARG A 459 2.08 6.93 25.37
C ARG A 459 1.53 6.44 24.03
N GLN A 460 1.10 7.35 23.17
CA GLN A 460 0.62 7.02 21.81
C GLN A 460 1.74 6.43 20.95
N LEU A 461 2.94 6.99 21.00
CA LEU A 461 4.10 6.46 20.29
C LEU A 461 4.46 5.04 20.75
N ASN A 462 4.49 4.80 22.04
CA ASN A 462 4.73 3.46 22.59
C ASN A 462 3.61 2.49 22.20
N SER A 463 2.34 2.93 22.18
CA SER A 463 1.22 2.11 21.71
C SER A 463 1.40 1.74 20.24
N ALA A 464 1.76 2.70 19.39
CA ALA A 464 2.05 2.45 17.98
C ALA A 464 3.16 1.40 17.79
N VAL A 465 4.28 1.53 18.54
CA VAL A 465 5.37 0.54 18.49
C VAL A 465 4.92 -0.84 18.95
N ILE A 466 4.11 -0.90 20.00
CA ILE A 466 3.59 -2.16 20.53
C ILE A 466 2.64 -2.80 19.52
N SER A 467 1.73 -2.03 18.91
CA SER A 467 0.78 -2.56 17.94
C SER A 467 1.45 -3.07 16.69
N ILE A 468 2.51 -2.39 16.18
CA ILE A 468 3.32 -2.90 15.06
C ILE A 468 3.94 -4.26 15.44
N TRP A 469 4.71 -4.34 16.55
CA TRP A 469 5.42 -5.56 16.92
C TRP A 469 4.50 -6.72 17.34
N ASP A 470 3.34 -6.44 17.90
CA ASP A 470 2.37 -7.46 18.32
C ASP A 470 1.36 -7.78 17.21
N ASP A 471 1.51 -7.17 16.05
CA ASP A 471 0.63 -7.35 14.90
C ASP A 471 -0.82 -7.14 15.33
N THR A 472 -1.10 -5.97 15.91
CA THR A 472 -2.41 -5.66 16.48
C THR A 472 -2.82 -4.23 16.13
N ASN A 473 -4.10 -4.06 15.80
CA ASN A 473 -4.74 -2.76 15.66
C ASN A 473 -6.07 -2.81 16.43
N TYR A 474 -6.23 -1.98 17.46
CA TYR A 474 -7.47 -1.93 18.27
C TYR A 474 -7.94 -3.31 18.78
N ASN A 475 -7.02 -4.21 19.15
CA ASN A 475 -7.21 -5.61 19.51
C ASN A 475 -7.53 -6.54 18.33
N ASP A 476 -7.28 -6.12 17.13
CA ASP A 476 -7.29 -6.97 15.95
C ASP A 476 -6.01 -7.83 15.92
N GLN A 477 -6.14 -9.08 15.50
CA GLN A 477 -5.02 -10.01 15.28
C GLN A 477 -5.34 -10.79 14.03
N ILE A 478 -4.85 -10.30 12.90
CA ILE A 478 -5.09 -10.88 11.58
C ILE A 478 -3.76 -11.38 11.03
N ASN A 479 -3.80 -12.54 10.39
CA ASN A 479 -2.63 -13.05 9.69
C ASN A 479 -2.47 -12.33 8.34
N ASP A 480 -1.42 -11.53 8.19
CA ASP A 480 -1.14 -10.73 7.01
C ASP A 480 -0.76 -11.53 5.77
N LEU A 481 -0.27 -12.74 5.98
CA LEU A 481 0.30 -13.56 4.92
C LEU A 481 -0.70 -14.57 4.34
N ASP A 482 -1.63 -15.05 5.17
CA ASP A 482 -2.62 -16.09 4.79
C ASP A 482 -3.94 -15.86 5.52
N LEU A 483 -4.95 -15.31 4.81
CA LEU A 483 -6.24 -14.95 5.40
C LEU A 483 -7.39 -15.39 4.50
N VAL A 484 -8.51 -15.83 5.12
CA VAL A 484 -9.76 -16.11 4.42
C VAL A 484 -10.84 -15.14 4.87
N ILE A 485 -11.36 -14.34 3.93
CA ILE A 485 -12.44 -13.38 4.14
C ILE A 485 -13.72 -13.91 3.49
N TYR A 486 -14.85 -13.84 4.21
CA TYR A 486 -16.17 -14.19 3.70
C TYR A 486 -16.98 -12.93 3.44
N SER A 487 -17.65 -12.85 2.29
CA SER A 487 -18.58 -11.76 2.03
C SER A 487 -19.77 -11.80 2.99
N THR A 488 -20.38 -10.63 3.22
CA THR A 488 -21.51 -10.49 4.16
C THR A 488 -22.76 -11.31 3.78
N SER A 489 -22.89 -11.74 2.53
CA SER A 489 -24.01 -12.56 2.05
C SER A 489 -24.04 -13.99 2.63
N GLU A 490 -22.89 -14.56 3.00
CA GLU A 490 -22.84 -15.90 3.60
C GLU A 490 -23.07 -15.93 5.12
N ARG A 491 -22.88 -14.81 5.84
CA ARG A 491 -23.07 -14.78 7.31
C ARG A 491 -24.53 -14.97 7.76
N THR A 492 -25.50 -14.72 6.90
CA THR A 492 -26.94 -14.87 7.23
C THR A 492 -27.46 -16.31 7.10
N ASN A 493 -26.68 -17.24 6.59
CA ASN A 493 -27.06 -18.64 6.33
C ASN A 493 -26.32 -19.68 7.20
N LYS A 494 -25.55 -19.29 8.21
CA LYS A 494 -24.94 -20.13 9.23
C LYS A 494 -25.38 -19.67 10.63
#